data_6095689985d9ac5bc685f283c47a14eb
#
_entry.id   6095689985d9ac5bc685f283c47a14eb
#
_cell.length_a   1.000
_cell.length_b   1.000
_cell.length_c   1.000
_cell.angle_alpha   90.00
_cell.angle_beta   90.00
_cell.angle_gamma   90.00
#
_symmetry.space_group_name_H-M   'P 1'
#
loop_
_entity.id
_entity.type
_entity.pdbx_description
1 polymer ?
#
loop_
_entity_poly.entity_id
_entity_poly.type
_entity_poly.pdbx_seq_one_letter_code
_entity_poly.pdbx_strand_id
1 'polypeptide(L)'
;MTDYKTSSDKLNGRAALVAVSKFHPYEAVLEAYEQGARLFGENRVQEMREKFPPKGERPDGMKVFLIGQLQRNKVRKAIEWCDRIESVDSLPLIDKIEKEAAELGITMDVLLEFNSSGEEQKSGFRSEEELLECAGYILSSCSHVRLKGVMTVGPLGGDDVKNRAAFSKTKALYDRVREIADTVDTLSMGMSADWETALEYGSTEVRIGTAIFGERDYSRK
;
A
#
# COMPACT_ATOMS: atom_id res chain seq x y z
N MET A 1 -20.25 -12.31 6.16
CA MET A 1 -20.70 -11.41 5.04
C MET A 1 -19.83 -10.17 5.11
N THR A 2 -19.15 -9.83 4.04
CA THR A 2 -18.29 -8.65 3.96
C THR A 2 -19.15 -7.38 3.79
N ASP A 3 -18.60 -6.23 4.22
CA ASP A 3 -19.30 -4.93 4.15
C ASP A 3 -18.53 -3.89 3.33
N TYR A 4 -18.02 -4.34 2.16
CA TYR A 4 -17.29 -3.46 1.25
C TYR A 4 -18.15 -2.31 0.74
N LYS A 5 -19.40 -2.62 0.36
CA LYS A 5 -20.31 -1.63 -0.23
C LYS A 5 -20.56 -0.46 0.72
N THR A 6 -20.86 -0.71 1.99
CA THR A 6 -21.05 0.34 3.00
C THR A 6 -19.81 1.21 3.17
N SER A 7 -18.61 0.59 3.20
CA SER A 7 -17.35 1.33 3.29
C SER A 7 -17.10 2.20 2.05
N SER A 8 -17.39 1.67 0.87
CA SER A 8 -17.27 2.38 -0.41
C SER A 8 -18.24 3.55 -0.51
N ASP A 9 -19.51 3.34 -0.11
CA ASP A 9 -20.55 4.36 -0.12
C ASP A 9 -20.20 5.54 0.83
N LYS A 10 -19.67 5.25 2.01
CA LYS A 10 -19.16 6.28 2.96
C LYS A 10 -18.01 7.07 2.37
N LEU A 11 -17.12 6.42 1.64
CA LEU A 11 -15.98 7.06 0.98
C LEU A 11 -16.42 7.98 -0.17
N ASN A 12 -17.56 7.63 -0.82
CA ASN A 12 -18.21 8.43 -1.86
C ASN A 12 -17.27 8.91 -2.98
N GLY A 13 -16.38 8.04 -3.43
CA GLY A 13 -15.45 8.32 -4.53
C GLY A 13 -14.34 9.33 -4.21
N ARG A 14 -14.19 9.77 -2.94
CA ARG A 14 -13.17 10.74 -2.54
C ARG A 14 -11.74 10.19 -2.58
N ALA A 15 -11.58 8.88 -2.45
CA ALA A 15 -10.31 8.17 -2.56
C ALA A 15 -10.54 6.74 -3.06
N ALA A 16 -9.49 6.09 -3.55
CA ALA A 16 -9.50 4.66 -3.81
C ALA A 16 -9.60 3.86 -2.51
N LEU A 17 -10.34 2.75 -2.53
CA LEU A 17 -10.51 1.87 -1.38
C LEU A 17 -9.76 0.55 -1.59
N VAL A 18 -8.70 0.35 -0.83
CA VAL A 18 -7.99 -0.93 -0.75
C VAL A 18 -8.60 -1.76 0.37
N ALA A 19 -9.22 -2.89 -0.01
CA ALA A 19 -9.78 -3.86 0.93
C ALA A 19 -8.66 -4.75 1.49
N VAL A 20 -8.33 -4.57 2.78
CA VAL A 20 -7.21 -5.28 3.43
C VAL A 20 -7.68 -6.64 3.92
N SER A 21 -7.39 -7.70 3.15
CA SER A 21 -7.93 -9.05 3.32
C SER A 21 -7.05 -10.02 4.14
N LYS A 22 -5.98 -9.51 4.75
CA LYS A 22 -5.09 -10.34 5.59
C LYS A 22 -5.85 -11.12 6.66
N PHE A 23 -5.49 -12.40 6.85
CA PHE A 23 -6.13 -13.36 7.77
C PHE A 23 -7.58 -13.76 7.40
N HIS A 24 -8.08 -13.35 6.25
CA HIS A 24 -9.39 -13.77 5.75
C HIS A 24 -9.23 -14.72 4.54
N PRO A 25 -10.15 -15.65 4.32
CA PRO A 25 -10.09 -16.60 3.22
C PRO A 25 -10.38 -15.94 1.87
N TYR A 26 -10.05 -16.64 0.77
CA TYR A 26 -10.29 -16.14 -0.59
C TYR A 26 -11.78 -15.96 -0.90
N GLU A 27 -12.65 -16.78 -0.30
CA GLU A 27 -14.10 -16.65 -0.42
C GLU A 27 -14.59 -15.27 0.06
N ALA A 28 -14.02 -14.73 1.15
CA ALA A 28 -14.34 -13.39 1.61
C ALA A 28 -13.83 -12.30 0.66
N VAL A 29 -12.69 -12.54 -0.01
CA VAL A 29 -12.20 -11.67 -1.09
C VAL A 29 -13.19 -11.64 -2.25
N LEU A 30 -13.71 -12.80 -2.67
CA LEU A 30 -14.69 -12.90 -3.75
C LEU A 30 -16.02 -12.22 -3.38
N GLU A 31 -16.51 -12.38 -2.14
CA GLU A 31 -17.70 -11.66 -1.68
C GLU A 31 -17.52 -10.13 -1.75
N ALA A 32 -16.34 -9.62 -1.36
CA ALA A 32 -16.06 -8.19 -1.49
C ALA A 32 -15.93 -7.76 -2.97
N TYR A 33 -15.35 -8.61 -3.81
CA TYR A 33 -15.25 -8.38 -5.26
C TYR A 33 -16.63 -8.27 -5.91
N GLU A 34 -17.59 -9.14 -5.56
CA GLU A 34 -18.97 -9.07 -6.02
C GLU A 34 -19.69 -7.78 -5.57
N GLN A 35 -19.31 -7.22 -4.42
CA GLN A 35 -19.77 -5.92 -3.95
C GLN A 35 -19.09 -4.73 -4.64
N GLY A 36 -18.17 -4.98 -5.58
CA GLY A 36 -17.49 -3.95 -6.38
C GLY A 36 -16.02 -3.71 -6.00
N ALA A 37 -15.46 -4.41 -5.02
CA ALA A 37 -14.03 -4.28 -4.70
C ALA A 37 -13.17 -4.72 -5.89
N ARG A 38 -12.11 -3.96 -6.15
CA ARG A 38 -11.11 -4.28 -7.18
C ARG A 38 -9.68 -4.22 -6.65
N LEU A 39 -9.45 -3.49 -5.57
CA LEU A 39 -8.14 -3.30 -4.97
C LEU A 39 -8.09 -4.04 -3.63
N PHE A 40 -7.15 -4.97 -3.48
CA PHE A 40 -6.96 -5.77 -2.28
C PHE A 40 -5.56 -5.58 -1.72
N GLY A 41 -5.44 -5.53 -0.40
CA GLY A 41 -4.17 -5.34 0.30
C GLY A 41 -3.76 -6.54 1.14
N GLU A 42 -2.52 -7.00 0.97
CA GLU A 42 -1.93 -8.08 1.76
C GLU A 42 -0.66 -7.65 2.47
N ASN A 43 -0.44 -8.17 3.67
CA ASN A 43 0.74 -7.83 4.45
C ASN A 43 1.91 -8.79 4.23
N ARG A 44 1.65 -10.02 3.79
CA ARG A 44 2.65 -11.08 3.69
C ARG A 44 2.66 -11.72 2.31
N VAL A 45 3.82 -11.81 1.71
CA VAL A 45 4.01 -12.47 0.40
C VAL A 45 3.52 -13.92 0.42
N GLN A 46 3.77 -14.64 1.52
CA GLN A 46 3.35 -16.03 1.66
C GLN A 46 1.82 -16.16 1.62
N GLU A 47 1.12 -15.40 2.48
CA GLU A 47 -0.34 -15.40 2.54
C GLU A 47 -0.97 -14.98 1.21
N MET A 48 -0.42 -13.95 0.57
CA MET A 48 -0.87 -13.49 -0.74
C MET A 48 -0.81 -14.60 -1.80
N ARG A 49 0.30 -15.36 -1.85
CA ARG A 49 0.50 -16.44 -2.81
C ARG A 49 -0.38 -17.68 -2.56
N GLU A 50 -0.66 -17.97 -1.30
CA GLU A 50 -1.54 -19.08 -0.90
C GLU A 50 -3.02 -18.76 -1.13
N LYS A 51 -3.38 -17.49 -1.00
CA LYS A 51 -4.76 -17.01 -1.10
C LYS A 51 -5.18 -16.68 -2.53
N PHE A 52 -4.41 -15.85 -3.22
CA PHE A 52 -4.79 -15.35 -4.54
C PHE A 52 -4.28 -16.23 -5.67
N PRO A 53 -5.04 -16.43 -6.74
CA PRO A 53 -4.52 -17.04 -7.97
C PRO A 53 -3.44 -16.13 -8.61
N PRO A 54 -2.63 -16.69 -9.53
CA PRO A 54 -1.69 -15.88 -10.33
C PRO A 54 -2.38 -14.72 -11.04
N LYS A 55 -1.63 -13.65 -11.35
CA LYS A 55 -2.20 -12.41 -11.94
C LYS A 55 -3.12 -12.65 -13.13
N GLY A 56 -2.75 -13.54 -14.05
CA GLY A 56 -3.54 -13.83 -15.26
C GLY A 56 -4.79 -14.68 -15.05
N GLU A 57 -4.99 -15.20 -13.84
CA GLU A 57 -6.12 -16.09 -13.49
C GLU A 57 -7.11 -15.40 -12.54
N ARG A 58 -6.85 -14.15 -12.15
CA ARG A 58 -7.72 -13.38 -11.26
C ARG A 58 -8.97 -12.88 -11.98
N PRO A 59 -10.07 -12.67 -11.23
CA PRO A 59 -11.24 -11.97 -11.76
C PRO A 59 -10.87 -10.61 -12.39
N ASP A 60 -11.62 -10.20 -13.40
CA ASP A 60 -11.33 -9.00 -14.18
C ASP A 60 -11.21 -7.73 -13.32
N GLY A 61 -10.14 -6.97 -13.56
CA GLY A 61 -9.84 -5.75 -12.82
C GLY A 61 -9.37 -5.95 -11.37
N MET A 62 -9.29 -7.19 -10.85
CA MET A 62 -8.76 -7.46 -9.52
C MET A 62 -7.26 -7.19 -9.46
N LYS A 63 -6.86 -6.30 -8.56
CA LYS A 63 -5.46 -5.99 -8.24
C LYS A 63 -5.15 -6.29 -6.79
N VAL A 64 -3.94 -6.79 -6.54
CA VAL A 64 -3.46 -7.11 -5.20
C VAL A 64 -2.19 -6.33 -4.91
N PHE A 65 -2.20 -5.56 -3.83
CA PHE A 65 -1.09 -4.73 -3.40
C PHE A 65 -0.40 -5.35 -2.19
N LEU A 66 0.91 -5.32 -2.18
CA LEU A 66 1.68 -5.66 -0.99
C LEU A 66 1.85 -4.39 -0.16
N ILE A 67 1.19 -4.36 1.00
CA ILE A 67 1.15 -3.21 1.90
C ILE A 67 1.91 -3.42 3.21
N GLY A 68 2.49 -4.60 3.43
CA GLY A 68 3.32 -4.91 4.60
C GLY A 68 4.79 -5.04 4.22
N GLN A 69 5.66 -4.98 5.21
CA GLN A 69 7.11 -4.96 5.03
C GLN A 69 7.62 -6.10 4.13
N LEU A 70 8.41 -5.76 3.13
CA LEU A 70 8.97 -6.68 2.16
C LEU A 70 10.44 -6.98 2.44
N GLN A 71 10.73 -8.23 2.77
CA GLN A 71 12.11 -8.71 2.88
C GLN A 71 12.72 -8.89 1.48
N ARG A 72 13.99 -8.48 1.29
CA ARG A 72 14.69 -8.54 -0.01
C ARG A 72 14.70 -9.94 -0.65
N ASN A 73 14.82 -11.00 0.16
CA ASN A 73 14.80 -12.39 -0.33
C ASN A 73 13.43 -12.86 -0.83
N LYS A 74 12.37 -12.08 -0.62
CA LYS A 74 11.00 -12.39 -1.07
C LYS A 74 10.56 -11.53 -2.27
N VAL A 75 11.39 -10.58 -2.73
CA VAL A 75 11.04 -9.63 -3.79
C VAL A 75 10.57 -10.33 -5.06
N ARG A 76 11.31 -11.33 -5.56
CA ARG A 76 10.92 -12.09 -6.77
C ARG A 76 9.50 -12.62 -6.67
N LYS A 77 9.21 -13.30 -5.55
CA LYS A 77 7.89 -13.89 -5.29
C LYS A 77 6.79 -12.83 -5.13
N ALA A 78 7.13 -11.66 -4.57
CA ALA A 78 6.20 -10.55 -4.45
C ALA A 78 5.83 -10.00 -5.83
N ILE A 79 6.81 -9.68 -6.66
CA ILE A 79 6.62 -9.11 -8.01
C ILE A 79 5.79 -10.02 -8.92
N GLU A 80 5.97 -11.32 -8.82
CA GLU A 80 5.18 -12.30 -9.59
C GLU A 80 3.69 -12.27 -9.23
N TRP A 81 3.37 -11.87 -7.99
CA TRP A 81 2.00 -11.92 -7.44
C TRP A 81 1.32 -10.57 -7.25
N CYS A 82 2.00 -9.54 -6.73
CA CYS A 82 1.37 -8.24 -6.49
C CYS A 82 1.42 -7.32 -7.71
N ASP A 83 0.45 -6.44 -7.81
CA ASP A 83 0.37 -5.42 -8.86
C ASP A 83 1.09 -4.12 -8.45
N ARG A 84 1.26 -3.90 -7.15
CA ARG A 84 1.98 -2.76 -6.57
C ARG A 84 2.59 -3.13 -5.21
N ILE A 85 3.76 -2.57 -4.92
CA ILE A 85 4.41 -2.66 -3.60
C ILE A 85 4.34 -1.29 -2.96
N GLU A 86 3.65 -1.18 -1.80
CA GLU A 86 3.44 0.11 -1.11
C GLU A 86 4.40 0.33 0.07
N SER A 87 5.17 -0.67 0.42
CA SER A 87 6.01 -0.72 1.62
C SER A 87 7.50 -0.63 1.32
N VAL A 88 7.87 0.18 0.33
CA VAL A 88 9.28 0.38 0.00
C VAL A 88 9.91 1.36 0.97
N ASP A 89 10.92 0.89 1.72
CA ASP A 89 11.50 1.57 2.87
C ASP A 89 13.02 1.83 2.75
N SER A 90 13.65 1.48 1.61
CA SER A 90 15.10 1.61 1.48
C SER A 90 15.59 1.49 0.03
N LEU A 91 16.71 2.16 -0.28
CA LEU A 91 17.41 2.02 -1.57
C LEU A 91 17.79 0.58 -1.91
N PRO A 92 18.37 -0.24 -0.98
CA PRO A 92 18.69 -1.64 -1.31
C PRO A 92 17.46 -2.50 -1.65
N LEU A 93 16.25 -2.09 -1.20
CA LEU A 93 15.02 -2.76 -1.60
C LEU A 93 14.63 -2.36 -3.03
N ILE A 94 14.77 -1.08 -3.40
CA ILE A 94 14.55 -0.60 -4.79
C ILE A 94 15.50 -1.30 -5.76
N ASP A 95 16.80 -1.38 -5.47
CA ASP A 95 17.77 -2.09 -6.31
C ASP A 95 17.35 -3.53 -6.56
N LYS A 96 16.84 -4.19 -5.51
CA LYS A 96 16.38 -5.57 -5.62
C LYS A 96 15.10 -5.67 -6.46
N ILE A 97 14.17 -4.72 -6.33
CA ILE A 97 12.93 -4.66 -7.11
C ILE A 97 13.28 -4.40 -8.59
N GLU A 98 14.11 -3.41 -8.88
CA GLU A 98 14.56 -3.08 -10.24
C GLU A 98 15.17 -4.30 -10.93
N LYS A 99 16.14 -4.96 -10.26
CA LYS A 99 16.78 -6.15 -10.79
C LYS A 99 15.79 -7.26 -11.13
N GLU A 100 14.90 -7.62 -10.19
CA GLU A 100 13.96 -8.72 -10.38
C GLU A 100 12.88 -8.36 -11.42
N ALA A 101 12.43 -7.10 -11.47
CA ALA A 101 11.48 -6.64 -12.48
C ALA A 101 12.11 -6.66 -13.89
N ALA A 102 13.37 -6.24 -14.02
CA ALA A 102 14.12 -6.32 -15.27
C ALA A 102 14.26 -7.76 -15.77
N GLU A 103 14.61 -8.71 -14.89
CA GLU A 103 14.71 -10.12 -15.23
C GLU A 103 13.38 -10.74 -15.70
N LEU A 104 12.24 -10.19 -15.21
CA LEU A 104 10.89 -10.59 -15.61
C LEU A 104 10.36 -9.82 -16.82
N GLY A 105 11.07 -8.77 -17.28
CA GLY A 105 10.63 -7.91 -18.38
C GLY A 105 9.36 -7.10 -18.08
N ILE A 106 9.15 -6.72 -16.81
CA ILE A 106 7.98 -5.95 -16.38
C ILE A 106 8.39 -4.63 -15.73
N THR A 107 7.43 -3.72 -15.57
CA THR A 107 7.58 -2.53 -14.72
C THR A 107 6.74 -2.70 -13.46
N MET A 108 7.37 -2.51 -12.27
CA MET A 108 6.70 -2.62 -10.98
C MET A 108 6.34 -1.25 -10.43
N ASP A 109 5.06 -1.05 -10.12
CA ASP A 109 4.57 0.13 -9.43
C ASP A 109 4.95 0.07 -7.94
N VAL A 110 5.47 1.18 -7.41
CA VAL A 110 5.86 1.27 -6.00
C VAL A 110 5.37 2.55 -5.34
N LEU A 111 5.08 2.46 -4.03
CA LEU A 111 5.00 3.63 -3.14
C LEU A 111 6.19 3.58 -2.18
N LEU A 112 6.71 4.75 -1.82
CA LEU A 112 7.71 4.88 -0.77
C LEU A 112 7.00 5.01 0.58
N GLU A 113 7.33 4.12 1.52
CA GLU A 113 6.75 4.13 2.86
C GLU A 113 7.49 5.12 3.75
N PHE A 114 6.77 6.10 4.28
CA PHE A 114 7.32 7.09 5.21
C PHE A 114 6.91 6.79 6.65
N ASN A 115 7.88 6.69 7.57
CA ASN A 115 7.63 6.56 9.00
C ASN A 115 7.30 7.92 9.61
N SER A 116 6.08 8.40 9.39
CA SER A 116 5.62 9.72 9.82
C SER A 116 5.46 9.85 11.33
N SER A 117 5.34 8.73 12.06
CA SER A 117 5.17 8.71 13.52
C SER A 117 6.50 8.73 14.28
N GLY A 118 7.63 8.42 13.61
CA GLY A 118 8.95 8.33 14.26
C GLY A 118 9.13 7.12 15.20
N GLU A 119 8.20 6.16 15.19
CA GLU A 119 8.28 4.94 16.00
C GLU A 119 9.36 4.01 15.45
N GLU A 120 10.37 3.66 16.28
CA GLU A 120 11.50 2.82 15.87
C GLU A 120 11.12 1.42 15.38
N GLN A 121 9.98 0.91 15.83
CA GLN A 121 9.50 -0.44 15.51
C GLN A 121 8.79 -0.52 14.16
N LYS A 122 8.50 0.63 13.52
CA LYS A 122 7.85 0.69 12.21
C LYS A 122 8.84 0.71 11.07
N SER A 123 8.45 0.12 9.95
CA SER A 123 9.10 0.28 8.65
C SER A 123 8.93 1.71 8.10
N GLY A 124 9.56 1.97 6.99
CA GLY A 124 9.49 3.24 6.28
C GLY A 124 10.77 4.08 6.45
N PHE A 125 10.99 4.97 5.50
CA PHE A 125 12.04 5.96 5.57
C PHE A 125 11.86 6.85 6.81
N ARG A 126 12.93 7.10 7.53
CA ARG A 126 12.90 7.86 8.80
C ARG A 126 13.10 9.34 8.60
N SER A 127 13.73 9.75 7.52
CA SER A 127 13.88 11.15 7.17
C SER A 127 13.24 11.45 5.79
N GLU A 128 12.82 12.69 5.61
CA GLU A 128 12.28 13.18 4.34
C GLU A 128 13.35 13.20 3.26
N GLU A 129 14.59 13.53 3.65
CA GLU A 129 15.76 13.59 2.79
C GLU A 129 16.06 12.23 2.17
N GLU A 130 16.11 11.15 2.99
CA GLU A 130 16.33 9.78 2.51
C GLU A 130 15.25 9.34 1.53
N LEU A 131 13.98 9.67 1.79
CA LEU A 131 12.88 9.34 0.90
C LEU A 131 12.99 10.09 -0.44
N LEU A 132 13.32 11.38 -0.41
CA LEU A 132 13.49 12.20 -1.62
C LEU A 132 14.71 11.77 -2.43
N GLU A 133 15.83 11.41 -1.79
CA GLU A 133 16.99 10.82 -2.45
C GLU A 133 16.61 9.51 -3.15
N CYS A 134 15.82 8.66 -2.49
CA CYS A 134 15.32 7.42 -3.08
C CYS A 134 14.38 7.70 -4.28
N ALA A 135 13.50 8.69 -4.17
CA ALA A 135 12.63 9.11 -5.27
C ALA A 135 13.46 9.59 -6.48
N GLY A 136 14.46 10.46 -6.26
CA GLY A 136 15.39 10.92 -7.28
C GLY A 136 16.18 9.78 -7.94
N TYR A 137 16.62 8.80 -7.13
CA TYR A 137 17.31 7.61 -7.63
C TYR A 137 16.40 6.76 -8.54
N ILE A 138 15.15 6.53 -8.16
CA ILE A 138 14.18 5.80 -9.01
C ILE A 138 14.06 6.49 -10.36
N LEU A 139 13.87 7.81 -10.37
CA LEU A 139 13.65 8.58 -11.60
C LEU A 139 14.87 8.61 -12.54
N SER A 140 16.08 8.60 -11.96
CA SER A 140 17.31 8.72 -12.74
C SER A 140 17.93 7.38 -13.15
N SER A 141 17.67 6.31 -12.40
CA SER A 141 18.46 5.07 -12.46
C SER A 141 17.63 3.79 -12.63
N CYS A 142 16.29 3.84 -12.45
CA CYS A 142 15.45 2.67 -12.60
C CYS A 142 14.59 2.74 -13.87
N SER A 143 14.62 1.68 -14.65
CA SER A 143 13.80 1.53 -15.87
C SER A 143 12.60 0.60 -15.68
N HIS A 144 12.63 -0.21 -14.63
CA HIS A 144 11.62 -1.25 -14.35
C HIS A 144 10.90 -1.02 -13.01
N VAL A 145 11.15 0.12 -12.36
CA VAL A 145 10.39 0.60 -11.20
C VAL A 145 9.70 1.90 -11.56
N ARG A 146 8.41 1.99 -11.30
CA ARG A 146 7.64 3.21 -11.50
C ARG A 146 7.15 3.75 -10.16
N LEU A 147 7.62 4.94 -9.81
CA LEU A 147 7.19 5.62 -8.58
C LEU A 147 5.76 6.15 -8.77
N LYS A 148 4.84 5.67 -7.92
CA LYS A 148 3.43 6.03 -7.96
C LYS A 148 3.01 6.95 -6.81
N GLY A 149 3.82 7.05 -5.74
CA GLY A 149 3.48 7.90 -4.62
C GLY A 149 4.15 7.57 -3.31
N VAL A 150 3.49 8.00 -2.23
CA VAL A 150 3.94 7.84 -0.86
C VAL A 150 2.87 7.14 -0.03
N MET A 151 3.30 6.27 0.85
CA MET A 151 2.45 5.57 1.81
C MET A 151 2.90 5.88 3.25
N THR A 152 1.95 5.96 4.18
CA THR A 152 2.27 5.93 5.61
C THR A 152 1.25 5.13 6.41
N VAL A 153 1.72 4.59 7.54
CA VAL A 153 0.86 4.02 8.59
C VAL A 153 0.88 4.97 9.77
N GLY A 154 -0.27 5.50 10.11
CA GLY A 154 -0.44 6.41 11.26
C GLY A 154 0.06 5.82 12.58
N PRO A 155 0.29 6.64 13.63
CA PRO A 155 0.80 6.19 14.92
C PRO A 155 -0.08 5.12 15.56
N LEU A 156 0.53 4.11 16.19
CA LEU A 156 -0.19 3.03 16.85
C LEU A 156 -0.96 3.58 18.07
N GLY A 157 -2.29 3.38 18.09
CA GLY A 157 -3.14 3.95 19.14
C GLY A 157 -3.11 5.47 19.18
N GLY A 158 -2.77 6.11 18.05
CA GLY A 158 -2.69 7.56 17.94
C GLY A 158 -4.05 8.23 18.20
N ASP A 159 -4.01 9.30 18.98
CA ASP A 159 -5.12 10.22 19.08
C ASP A 159 -5.25 11.09 17.81
N ASP A 160 -6.34 11.83 17.70
CA ASP A 160 -6.59 12.68 16.52
C ASP A 160 -5.45 13.68 16.26
N VAL A 161 -4.83 14.22 17.30
CA VAL A 161 -3.73 15.20 17.17
C VAL A 161 -2.50 14.55 16.52
N LYS A 162 -2.12 13.35 16.97
CA LYS A 162 -0.97 12.62 16.41
C LYS A 162 -1.23 12.15 14.98
N ASN A 163 -2.46 11.69 14.69
CA ASN A 163 -2.85 11.30 13.34
C ASN A 163 -2.79 12.48 12.38
N ARG A 164 -3.34 13.64 12.77
CA ARG A 164 -3.27 14.88 11.98
C ARG A 164 -1.83 15.32 11.71
N ALA A 165 -0.98 15.28 12.71
CA ALA A 165 0.44 15.63 12.55
C ALA A 165 1.14 14.69 11.57
N ALA A 166 0.93 13.37 11.68
CA ALA A 166 1.51 12.37 10.79
C ALA A 166 1.03 12.54 9.34
N PHE A 167 -0.29 12.75 9.13
CA PHE A 167 -0.86 12.94 7.81
C PHE A 167 -0.46 14.26 7.17
N SER A 168 -0.40 15.36 7.94
CA SER A 168 0.10 16.65 7.46
C SER A 168 1.55 16.54 6.97
N LYS A 169 2.42 15.90 7.75
CA LYS A 169 3.82 15.67 7.38
C LYS A 169 3.96 14.82 6.12
N THR A 170 3.18 13.74 6.02
CA THR A 170 3.21 12.86 4.86
C THR A 170 2.67 13.56 3.61
N LYS A 171 1.63 14.38 3.75
CA LYS A 171 1.10 15.18 2.63
C LYS A 171 2.13 16.15 2.09
N ALA A 172 2.81 16.89 2.97
CA ALA A 172 3.86 17.82 2.54
C ALA A 172 4.99 17.12 1.78
N LEU A 173 5.40 15.92 2.25
CA LEU A 173 6.40 15.11 1.58
C LEU A 173 5.90 14.59 0.23
N TYR A 174 4.66 14.10 0.17
CA TYR A 174 4.03 13.68 -1.09
C TYR A 174 4.02 14.80 -2.13
N ASP A 175 3.71 16.04 -1.74
CA ASP A 175 3.70 17.18 -2.66
C ASP A 175 5.10 17.42 -3.24
N ARG A 176 6.15 17.35 -2.42
CA ARG A 176 7.55 17.46 -2.88
C ARG A 176 7.94 16.33 -3.84
N VAL A 177 7.51 15.09 -3.58
CA VAL A 177 7.75 13.96 -4.51
C VAL A 177 7.01 14.17 -5.82
N ARG A 178 5.78 14.69 -5.76
CA ARG A 178 4.96 14.96 -6.94
C ARG A 178 5.54 16.08 -7.82
N GLU A 179 6.25 17.05 -7.25
CA GLU A 179 6.93 18.11 -8.00
C GLU A 179 8.05 17.58 -8.91
N ILE A 180 8.66 16.44 -8.56
CA ILE A 180 9.79 15.86 -9.30
C ILE A 180 9.40 14.63 -10.13
N ALA A 181 8.17 14.11 -10.00
CA ALA A 181 7.75 12.86 -10.64
C ALA A 181 6.30 12.92 -11.13
N ASP A 182 6.09 13.10 -12.43
CA ASP A 182 4.77 13.19 -13.08
C ASP A 182 3.94 11.90 -12.95
N THR A 183 4.58 10.77 -12.64
CA THR A 183 3.92 9.48 -12.43
C THR A 183 3.24 9.34 -11.05
N VAL A 184 3.50 10.29 -10.15
CA VAL A 184 3.03 10.27 -8.77
C VAL A 184 1.60 10.78 -8.67
N ASP A 185 0.68 9.89 -8.33
CA ASP A 185 -0.76 10.15 -8.21
C ASP A 185 -1.37 9.59 -6.91
N THR A 186 -0.62 8.80 -6.15
CA THR A 186 -1.12 8.06 -5.01
C THR A 186 -0.53 8.55 -3.69
N LEU A 187 -1.39 9.04 -2.79
CA LEU A 187 -1.11 9.28 -1.39
C LEU A 187 -1.91 8.27 -0.57
N SER A 188 -1.24 7.17 -0.16
CA SER A 188 -1.88 6.06 0.55
C SER A 188 -1.74 6.26 2.05
N MET A 189 -2.79 6.75 2.71
CA MET A 189 -2.85 6.94 4.16
C MET A 189 -4.29 6.88 4.66
N GLY A 190 -4.47 6.44 5.90
CA GLY A 190 -5.77 6.22 6.52
C GLY A 190 -6.19 4.74 6.50
N MET A 191 -6.65 4.29 7.66
CA MET A 191 -7.14 2.94 7.92
C MET A 191 -8.52 3.02 8.59
N SER A 192 -9.08 1.88 9.03
CA SER A 192 -10.45 1.79 9.59
C SER A 192 -10.76 2.82 10.69
N ALA A 193 -9.77 3.28 11.45
CA ALA A 193 -9.97 4.19 12.59
C ALA A 193 -9.73 5.68 12.25
N ASP A 194 -9.06 6.00 11.16
CA ASP A 194 -8.53 7.35 10.89
C ASP A 194 -8.62 7.80 9.43
N TRP A 195 -9.32 7.05 8.59
CA TRP A 195 -9.45 7.36 7.15
C TRP A 195 -10.16 8.69 6.88
N GLU A 196 -11.12 9.09 7.73
CA GLU A 196 -11.82 10.38 7.59
C GLU A 196 -10.84 11.54 7.79
N THR A 197 -10.03 11.46 8.84
CA THR A 197 -8.95 12.43 9.08
C THR A 197 -7.93 12.43 7.94
N ALA A 198 -7.55 11.24 7.42
CA ALA A 198 -6.63 11.17 6.29
C ALA A 198 -7.17 11.87 5.03
N LEU A 199 -8.47 11.80 4.76
CA LEU A 199 -9.10 12.51 3.64
C LEU A 199 -9.04 14.04 3.80
N GLU A 200 -9.11 14.57 5.01
CA GLU A 200 -8.95 15.99 5.26
C GLU A 200 -7.56 16.50 4.84
N TYR A 201 -6.55 15.62 4.88
CA TYR A 201 -5.18 15.87 4.41
C TYR A 201 -4.92 15.42 2.98
N GLY A 202 -5.96 15.13 2.20
CA GLY A 202 -5.84 14.84 0.76
C GLY A 202 -5.39 13.43 0.44
N SER A 203 -5.62 12.46 1.31
CA SER A 203 -5.42 11.04 0.96
C SER A 203 -6.18 10.69 -0.31
N THR A 204 -5.49 10.07 -1.27
CA THR A 204 -6.09 9.57 -2.52
C THR A 204 -6.39 8.08 -2.46
N GLU A 205 -5.90 7.40 -1.42
CA GLU A 205 -6.11 5.98 -1.20
C GLU A 205 -6.17 5.65 0.29
N VAL A 206 -7.19 4.87 0.70
CA VAL A 206 -7.36 4.40 2.08
C VAL A 206 -7.36 2.87 2.12
N ARG A 207 -6.85 2.30 3.23
CA ARG A 207 -6.69 0.86 3.41
C ARG A 207 -7.56 0.36 4.56
N ILE A 208 -8.70 -0.25 4.24
CA ILE A 208 -9.71 -0.66 5.23
C ILE A 208 -9.80 -2.19 5.30
N GLY A 209 -9.64 -2.75 6.49
CA GLY A 209 -9.72 -4.19 6.74
C GLY A 209 -10.92 -4.55 7.61
N THR A 210 -10.84 -4.30 8.92
CA THR A 210 -11.83 -4.74 9.92
C THR A 210 -13.25 -4.27 9.63
N ALA A 211 -13.43 -3.05 9.11
CA ALA A 211 -14.76 -2.55 8.74
C ALA A 211 -15.37 -3.28 7.52
N ILE A 212 -14.55 -3.92 6.69
CA ILE A 212 -15.01 -4.68 5.51
C ILE A 212 -15.19 -6.16 5.85
N PHE A 213 -14.15 -6.78 6.45
CA PHE A 213 -14.08 -8.24 6.63
C PHE A 213 -14.44 -8.71 8.04
N GLY A 214 -14.64 -7.80 9.00
CA GLY A 214 -14.87 -8.15 10.39
C GLY A 214 -13.58 -8.45 11.17
N GLU A 215 -13.73 -9.13 12.30
CA GLU A 215 -12.61 -9.53 13.16
C GLU A 215 -11.70 -10.56 12.47
N ARG A 216 -10.41 -10.51 12.78
CA ARG A 216 -9.40 -11.36 12.15
C ARG A 216 -9.43 -12.77 12.75
N ASP A 217 -9.39 -13.77 11.88
CA ASP A 217 -9.18 -15.16 12.28
C ASP A 217 -7.68 -15.47 12.42
N TYR A 218 -7.15 -15.35 13.62
CA TYR A 218 -5.74 -15.63 13.92
C TYR A 218 -5.38 -17.13 13.92
N SER A 219 -6.33 -18.04 13.77
CA SER A 219 -6.06 -19.48 13.65
C SER A 219 -5.40 -19.85 12.32
N ARG A 220 -5.42 -18.93 11.36
CA ARG A 220 -4.82 -19.05 10.00
C ARG A 220 -3.43 -18.42 9.87
N LYS A 221 -2.64 -18.45 10.96
CA LYS A 221 -1.26 -17.91 10.95
C LYS A 221 -0.27 -18.86 10.32
#